data_8a329541f384effaaf3ad61e105bd8a4
#
_entry.id   8a329541f384effaaf3ad61e105bd8a4
#
_cell.length_a   1.000
_cell.length_b   1.000
_cell.length_c   1.000
_cell.angle_alpha   90.00
_cell.angle_beta   90.00
_cell.angle_gamma   90.00
#
_symmetry.space_group_name_H-M   'P 1'
#
loop_
_entity.id
_entity.type
_entity.pdbx_description
1 polymer ?
#
loop_
_entity_poly.entity_id
_entity_poly.type
_entity_poly.pdbx_seq_one_letter_code
_entity_poly.pdbx_strand_id
1 'polypeptide(L)'
;MVRLDDHFGEDASLDTEIANRLTDYMVSNAAEKSDYRRSRSIANSLGDHEAPLRITELRYFRADHREIPVRMFKGNDRVRSLSNCNACHQTAADGNYSERNIEIPGYGFWED
;
A
#
# COMPACT_ATOMS: atom_id res chain seq x y z
N MET A 1 -16.11 -8.72 -3.57
CA MET A 1 -16.18 -7.41 -4.28
C MET A 1 -17.62 -6.94 -4.26
N VAL A 2 -17.90 -5.94 -3.47
CA VAL A 2 -19.25 -5.42 -3.27
C VAL A 2 -19.28 -3.96 -3.74
N ARG A 3 -20.34 -3.59 -4.48
CA ARG A 3 -20.57 -2.22 -4.93
C ARG A 3 -19.50 -1.63 -5.84
N LEU A 4 -19.09 -2.39 -6.83
CA LEU A 4 -18.22 -1.86 -7.89
C LEU A 4 -18.95 -0.87 -8.82
N ASP A 5 -20.28 -0.85 -8.77
CA ASP A 5 -21.14 0.14 -9.44
C ASP A 5 -20.94 1.56 -8.92
N ASP A 6 -20.47 1.69 -7.68
CA ASP A 6 -20.09 2.98 -7.08
C ASP A 6 -18.72 2.84 -6.39
N HIS A 7 -17.67 2.77 -7.19
CA HIS A 7 -16.31 2.67 -6.71
C HIS A 7 -15.64 4.04 -6.70
N PHE A 8 -15.73 4.71 -5.56
CA PHE A 8 -15.24 6.08 -5.38
C PHE A 8 -15.81 7.07 -6.40
N GLY A 9 -17.11 6.94 -6.72
CA GLY A 9 -17.80 7.78 -7.67
C GLY A 9 -17.73 7.33 -9.13
N GLU A 10 -17.07 6.20 -9.40
CA GLU A 10 -16.94 5.62 -10.74
C GLU A 10 -17.54 4.22 -10.80
N ASP A 11 -18.08 3.87 -11.96
CA ASP A 11 -18.58 2.52 -12.21
C ASP A 11 -17.44 1.60 -12.66
N ALA A 12 -16.99 0.75 -11.73
CA ALA A 12 -15.99 -0.28 -11.97
C ALA A 12 -16.61 -1.68 -12.02
N SER A 13 -17.87 -1.79 -12.41
CA SER A 13 -18.60 -3.06 -12.48
C SER A 13 -17.94 -4.04 -13.43
N LEU A 14 -17.97 -5.31 -13.02
CA LEU A 14 -17.44 -6.44 -13.79
C LEU A 14 -18.56 -7.47 -13.96
N ASP A 15 -18.49 -8.26 -15.05
CA ASP A 15 -19.38 -9.41 -15.13
C ASP A 15 -19.06 -10.42 -14.02
N THR A 16 -20.04 -11.28 -13.70
CA THR A 16 -19.97 -12.19 -12.56
C THR A 16 -18.80 -13.17 -12.66
N GLU A 17 -18.49 -13.68 -13.84
CA GLU A 17 -17.40 -14.63 -14.04
C GLU A 17 -16.04 -13.97 -13.75
N ILE A 18 -15.80 -12.80 -14.28
CA ILE A 18 -14.56 -12.04 -14.04
C ILE A 18 -14.44 -11.63 -12.57
N ALA A 19 -15.53 -11.15 -11.96
CA ALA A 19 -15.56 -10.80 -10.55
C ALA A 19 -15.22 -11.99 -9.64
N ASN A 20 -15.74 -13.18 -9.93
CA ASN A 20 -15.45 -14.39 -9.18
C ASN A 20 -13.98 -14.82 -9.33
N ARG A 21 -13.42 -14.76 -10.54
CA ARG A 21 -12.01 -15.10 -10.79
C ARG A 21 -11.06 -14.14 -10.05
N LEU A 22 -11.36 -12.85 -10.07
CA LEU A 22 -10.57 -11.86 -9.33
C LEU A 22 -10.69 -12.04 -7.81
N THR A 23 -11.87 -12.38 -7.32
CA THR A 23 -12.09 -12.67 -5.90
C THR A 23 -11.26 -13.88 -5.46
N ASP A 24 -11.28 -14.96 -6.23
CA ASP A 24 -10.48 -16.17 -5.94
C ASP A 24 -8.99 -15.86 -5.94
N TYR A 25 -8.52 -15.07 -6.88
CA TYR A 25 -7.13 -14.62 -6.94
C TYR A 25 -6.75 -13.80 -5.69
N MET A 26 -7.56 -12.82 -5.33
CA MET A 26 -7.30 -11.98 -4.15
C MET A 26 -7.30 -12.78 -2.86
N VAL A 27 -8.24 -13.72 -2.70
CA VAL A 27 -8.29 -14.60 -1.51
C VAL A 27 -7.05 -15.49 -1.44
N SER A 28 -6.62 -16.05 -2.56
CA SER A 28 -5.45 -16.95 -2.62
C SER A 28 -4.13 -16.22 -2.37
N ASN A 29 -4.07 -14.92 -2.68
CA ASN A 29 -2.87 -14.09 -2.54
C ASN A 29 -2.97 -13.05 -1.43
N ALA A 30 -3.91 -13.23 -0.51
CA ALA A 30 -4.08 -12.33 0.62
C ALA A 30 -2.85 -12.32 1.54
N ALA A 31 -2.65 -11.22 2.24
CA ALA A 31 -1.47 -10.98 3.07
C ALA A 31 -1.24 -12.07 4.12
N GLU A 32 -2.30 -12.59 4.74
CA GLU A 32 -2.23 -13.66 5.74
C GLU A 32 -1.79 -15.01 5.17
N LYS A 33 -1.89 -15.20 3.86
CA LYS A 33 -1.44 -16.41 3.15
C LYS A 33 -0.06 -16.25 2.53
N SER A 34 0.53 -15.07 2.64
CA SER A 34 1.82 -14.75 2.03
C SER A 34 2.98 -15.34 2.81
N ASP A 35 4.01 -15.79 2.10
CA ASP A 35 5.28 -16.19 2.69
C ASP A 35 6.17 -14.98 3.05
N TYR A 36 5.83 -13.80 2.54
CA TYR A 36 6.56 -12.58 2.86
C TYR A 36 6.28 -12.11 4.28
N ARG A 37 7.35 -11.91 5.05
CA ARG A 37 7.28 -11.49 6.44
C ARG A 37 6.49 -10.19 6.63
N ARG A 38 6.71 -9.18 5.78
CA ARG A 38 6.00 -7.89 5.87
C ARG A 38 4.50 -8.03 5.65
N SER A 39 4.10 -8.82 4.67
CA SER A 39 2.69 -9.06 4.40
C SER A 39 1.99 -9.65 5.62
N ARG A 40 2.61 -10.65 6.24
CA ARG A 40 2.09 -11.26 7.47
C ARG A 40 2.07 -10.28 8.66
N SER A 41 3.11 -9.47 8.80
CA SER A 41 3.17 -8.46 9.86
C SER A 41 2.07 -7.41 9.72
N ILE A 42 1.79 -6.98 8.50
CA ILE A 42 0.68 -6.06 8.21
C ILE A 42 -0.66 -6.71 8.55
N ALA A 43 -0.89 -7.94 8.09
CA ALA A 43 -2.12 -8.67 8.40
C ALA A 43 -2.31 -8.87 9.91
N ASN A 44 -1.25 -9.26 10.61
CA ASN A 44 -1.29 -9.44 12.08
C ASN A 44 -1.54 -8.13 12.83
N SER A 45 -1.08 -6.99 12.30
CA SER A 45 -1.28 -5.68 12.92
C SER A 45 -2.75 -5.23 12.90
N LEU A 46 -3.54 -5.77 12.00
CA LEU A 46 -4.98 -5.51 11.94
C LEU A 46 -5.74 -6.20 13.08
N GLY A 47 -5.28 -7.38 13.52
CA GLY A 47 -5.99 -8.19 14.51
C GLY A 47 -7.42 -8.48 14.05
N ASP A 48 -8.40 -8.25 14.96
CA ASP A 48 -9.83 -8.40 14.67
C ASP A 48 -10.47 -7.12 14.10
N HIS A 49 -9.68 -6.09 13.85
CA HIS A 49 -10.18 -4.84 13.29
C HIS A 49 -10.46 -4.96 11.80
N GLU A 50 -11.49 -4.27 11.36
CA GLU A 50 -11.77 -4.14 9.93
C GLU A 50 -10.63 -3.41 9.23
N ALA A 51 -10.24 -3.90 8.05
CA ALA A 51 -9.21 -3.27 7.25
C ALA A 51 -9.66 -1.88 6.76
N PRO A 52 -8.84 -0.83 6.94
CA PRO A 52 -9.17 0.49 6.42
C PRO A 52 -9.17 0.48 4.89
N LEU A 53 -9.87 1.43 4.27
CA LEU A 53 -9.93 1.58 2.82
C LEU A 53 -8.58 2.00 2.20
N ARG A 54 -7.72 2.60 3.00
CA ARG A 54 -6.41 3.09 2.53
C ARG A 54 -5.28 2.45 3.32
N ILE A 55 -4.29 1.93 2.62
CA ILE A 55 -3.10 1.35 3.25
C ILE A 55 -2.36 2.36 4.14
N THR A 56 -2.38 3.65 3.78
CA THR A 56 -1.76 4.72 4.56
C THR A 56 -2.42 4.98 5.92
N GLU A 57 -3.59 4.41 6.16
CA GLU A 57 -4.30 4.47 7.44
C GLU A 57 -3.92 3.33 8.39
N LEU A 58 -3.22 2.31 7.89
CA LEU A 58 -2.75 1.20 8.72
C LEU A 58 -1.77 1.68 9.80
N ARG A 59 -1.94 1.18 11.01
CA ARG A 59 -1.02 1.48 12.12
C ARG A 59 0.40 1.06 11.79
N TYR A 60 0.57 -0.09 11.15
CA TYR A 60 1.86 -0.58 10.69
C TYR A 60 2.52 0.41 9.73
N PHE A 61 1.80 0.88 8.71
CA PHE A 61 2.29 1.87 7.76
C PHE A 61 2.71 3.18 8.45
N ARG A 62 1.83 3.68 9.33
CA ARG A 62 2.10 4.93 10.05
C ARG A 62 3.31 4.84 10.96
N ALA A 63 3.53 3.70 11.60
CA ALA A 63 4.68 3.48 12.46
C ALA A 63 5.99 3.56 11.67
N ASP A 64 6.05 2.93 10.49
CA ASP A 64 7.24 2.93 9.65
C ASP A 64 7.51 4.28 8.96
N HIS A 65 6.50 5.11 8.78
CA HIS A 65 6.62 6.38 8.05
C HIS A 65 6.59 7.63 8.93
N ARG A 66 6.41 7.46 10.25
CA ARG A 66 6.25 8.61 11.18
C ARG A 66 7.49 9.50 11.28
N GLU A 67 8.66 8.97 11.01
CA GLU A 67 9.93 9.70 11.13
C GLU A 67 10.24 10.57 9.91
N ILE A 68 9.50 10.36 8.80
CA ILE A 68 9.70 11.14 7.58
C ILE A 68 9.15 12.56 7.79
N PRO A 69 10.02 13.58 7.72
CA PRO A 69 9.56 14.96 7.86
C PRO A 69 8.51 15.32 6.81
N VAL A 70 7.47 16.02 7.22
CA VAL A 70 6.33 16.38 6.36
C VAL A 70 6.79 17.10 5.08
N ARG A 71 7.81 17.97 5.17
CA ARG A 71 8.35 18.71 4.02
C ARG A 71 8.91 17.82 2.90
N MET A 72 9.27 16.58 3.22
CA MET A 72 9.85 15.65 2.23
C MET A 72 8.79 15.08 1.28
N PHE A 73 7.53 15.11 1.65
CA PHE A 73 6.44 14.62 0.79
C PHE A 73 5.37 15.68 0.52
N LYS A 74 4.90 16.40 1.54
CA LYS A 74 3.92 17.47 1.37
C LYS A 74 4.61 18.72 0.85
N GLY A 75 4.19 19.20 -0.32
CA GLY A 75 4.87 20.31 -1.00
C GLY A 75 6.07 19.91 -1.84
N ASN A 76 6.40 18.62 -1.87
CA ASN A 76 7.37 18.05 -2.80
C ASN A 76 6.63 17.54 -4.04
N ASP A 77 6.73 18.24 -5.16
CA ASP A 77 5.97 17.95 -6.38
C ASP A 77 6.25 16.56 -6.96
N ARG A 78 7.41 15.99 -6.66
CA ARG A 78 7.81 14.65 -7.11
C ARG A 78 7.25 13.52 -6.24
N VAL A 79 6.82 13.83 -5.02
CA VAL A 79 6.23 12.86 -4.09
C VAL A 79 4.73 13.12 -3.92
N ARG A 80 4.36 14.32 -3.53
CA ARG A 80 2.99 14.81 -3.29
C ARG A 80 2.33 14.25 -2.04
N SER A 81 2.31 12.94 -1.87
CA SER A 81 1.72 12.30 -0.69
C SER A 81 2.38 10.96 -0.38
N LEU A 82 2.15 10.45 0.83
CA LEU A 82 2.64 9.13 1.24
C LEU A 82 1.94 7.97 0.52
N SER A 83 0.90 8.22 -0.27
CA SER A 83 0.28 7.19 -1.11
C SER A 83 1.02 6.95 -2.43
N ASN A 84 1.98 7.80 -2.77
CA ASN A 84 2.83 7.64 -3.96
C ASN A 84 4.08 6.81 -3.59
N CYS A 85 3.90 5.52 -3.38
CA CYS A 85 4.93 4.61 -2.90
C CYS A 85 6.17 4.58 -3.81
N ASN A 86 5.95 4.58 -5.12
CA ASN A 86 7.02 4.48 -6.12
C ASN A 86 7.94 5.72 -6.13
N ALA A 87 7.48 6.84 -5.60
CA ALA A 87 8.30 8.05 -5.54
C ALA A 87 9.52 7.88 -4.65
N CYS A 88 9.40 7.10 -3.57
CA CYS A 88 10.47 6.84 -2.61
C CYS A 88 10.99 5.40 -2.66
N HIS A 89 10.11 4.44 -2.85
CA HIS A 89 10.47 3.02 -2.97
C HIS A 89 10.80 2.68 -4.43
N GLN A 90 12.06 2.79 -4.79
CA GLN A 90 12.53 2.66 -6.18
C GLN A 90 12.26 1.27 -6.80
N THR A 91 12.17 0.24 -5.97
CA THR A 91 11.95 -1.16 -6.40
C THR A 91 10.54 -1.67 -6.09
N ALA A 92 9.59 -0.76 -5.83
CA ALA A 92 8.21 -1.13 -5.52
C ALA A 92 7.52 -1.89 -6.66
N ALA A 93 7.83 -1.56 -7.92
CA ALA A 93 7.27 -2.26 -9.07
C ALA A 93 7.63 -3.76 -9.11
N ASP A 94 8.76 -4.13 -8.50
CA ASP A 94 9.21 -5.52 -8.36
C ASP A 94 8.75 -6.16 -7.04
N GLY A 95 7.90 -5.47 -6.28
CA GLY A 95 7.44 -5.91 -4.97
C GLY A 95 8.50 -5.82 -3.86
N ASN A 96 9.60 -5.13 -4.12
CA ASN A 96 10.72 -4.99 -3.17
C ASN A 96 10.64 -3.63 -2.47
N TYR A 97 10.39 -3.67 -1.17
CA TYR A 97 10.31 -2.50 -0.28
C TYR A 97 11.45 -2.47 0.74
N SER A 98 12.63 -2.92 0.34
CA SER A 98 13.82 -2.85 1.20
C SER A 98 14.18 -1.40 1.53
N GLU A 99 14.50 -1.13 2.79
CA GLU A 99 14.93 0.19 3.26
C GLU A 99 16.16 0.71 2.52
N ARG A 100 17.04 -0.20 2.09
CA ARG A 100 18.25 0.13 1.32
C ARG A 100 17.97 0.79 -0.03
N ASN A 101 16.74 0.63 -0.53
CA ASN A 101 16.32 1.14 -1.84
C ASN A 101 15.39 2.34 -1.72
N ILE A 102 15.33 2.97 -0.54
CA ILE A 102 14.53 4.18 -0.35
C ILE A 102 15.36 5.40 -0.74
N GLU A 103 14.85 6.14 -1.71
CA GLU A 103 15.43 7.42 -2.12
C GLU A 103 14.31 8.45 -2.19
N ILE A 104 14.42 9.50 -1.38
CA ILE A 104 13.41 10.55 -1.35
C ILE A 104 13.78 11.63 -2.38
N PRO A 105 12.96 11.90 -3.40
CA PRO A 105 13.25 12.90 -4.42
C PRO A 105 13.60 14.26 -3.80
N GLY A 106 14.78 14.78 -4.15
CA GLY A 106 15.30 16.04 -3.63
C GLY A 106 16.08 15.95 -2.31
N TYR A 107 16.06 14.77 -1.65
CA TYR A 107 16.73 14.58 -0.34
C TYR A 107 17.74 13.43 -0.34
N GLY A 108 17.72 12.57 -1.36
CA GLY A 108 18.63 11.44 -1.48
C GLY A 108 18.18 10.19 -0.75
N PHE A 109 19.12 9.27 -0.53
CA PHE A 109 18.83 8.01 0.16
C PHE A 109 18.39 8.26 1.60
N TRP A 110 17.37 7.51 2.03
CA TRP A 110 16.91 7.54 3.41
C TRP A 110 17.87 6.77 4.31
N GLU A 111 18.35 7.43 5.34
CA GLU A 111 19.14 6.83 6.42
C GLU A 111 18.37 6.99 7.73
N ASP A 112 18.14 5.88 8.38
CA ASP A 112 17.45 5.81 9.66
C ASP A 112 18.40 6.14 10.82
#